data_4f90ccf315dea9f5b235e7aa34dc896e
#
_entry.id   4f90ccf315dea9f5b235e7aa34dc896e
#
_cell.length_a   1.000
_cell.length_b   1.000
_cell.length_c   1.000
_cell.angle_alpha   90.00
_cell.angle_beta   90.00
_cell.angle_gamma   90.00
#
_symmetry.space_group_name_H-M   'P 1'
#
loop_
_entity.id
_entity.type
_entity.pdbx_description
1 polymer ?
#
loop_
_entity_poly.entity_id
_entity_poly.type
_entity_poly.pdbx_seq_one_letter_code
_entity_poly.pdbx_strand_id
1 'polypeptide(L)'
;MASIQSPGFPTPPASSAAYSQHASPLPQPRRHPLKPGGSKESELIRYLDHRINRVQKRVDNRMTNRKIKPAPGEEVGYSAFAEIAKDLDELLDVIWVSGSPNLQTPYLLNLAVLTAEFLPLFPHSDRSTQATFHLLSRLDEAFASLLTGRDPATGEGLPGFEHGRAISTTDKVRMKGIVDRTRLTVVKVLSVDSVVGDDSDAGEPMETDMEGEESRRKDTVRFEGFENDDDEDDEDEERRIGSVYEKTIGELGDVLGGTPIGIITEDWKPDGADQQRSAQGFVESEDEVEL
;
A
#
# COMPACT_ATOMS: atom_id res chain seq x y z
N MET A 1 33.27 46.75 54.66
CA MET A 1 33.13 46.36 53.26
C MET A 1 32.18 45.18 53.20
N ALA A 2 30.95 45.43 52.83
CA ALA A 2 29.91 44.40 52.77
C ALA A 2 29.81 43.88 51.33
N SER A 3 30.05 42.58 51.15
CA SER A 3 29.91 41.89 49.87
C SER A 3 28.43 41.66 49.56
N ILE A 4 27.94 42.27 48.50
CA ILE A 4 26.60 42.06 47.97
C ILE A 4 26.63 40.78 47.13
N GLN A 5 26.00 39.67 47.66
CA GLN A 5 25.74 38.46 46.85
C GLN A 5 24.52 38.73 46.00
N SER A 6 24.68 38.63 44.65
CA SER A 6 23.56 38.66 43.70
C SER A 6 22.77 37.37 43.80
N PRO A 7 21.42 37.44 43.82
CA PRO A 7 20.59 36.24 43.78
C PRO A 7 20.67 35.62 42.39
N GLY A 8 21.18 34.37 42.28
CA GLY A 8 21.17 33.59 41.06
C GLY A 8 19.73 33.25 40.68
N PHE A 9 19.34 33.58 39.46
CA PHE A 9 18.07 33.11 38.87
C PHE A 9 18.11 31.59 38.69
N PRO A 10 17.10 30.85 39.15
CA PRO A 10 17.02 29.44 38.87
C PRO A 10 16.88 29.23 37.38
N THR A 11 17.87 28.60 36.74
CA THR A 11 17.78 28.12 35.38
C THR A 11 16.65 27.11 35.31
N PRO A 12 15.63 27.28 34.45
CA PRO A 12 14.61 26.26 34.32
C PRO A 12 15.27 24.95 33.86
N PRO A 13 14.81 23.79 34.38
CA PRO A 13 15.35 22.53 33.95
C PRO A 13 15.20 22.44 32.44
N ALA A 14 16.31 22.11 31.74
CA ALA A 14 16.27 21.80 30.34
C ALA A 14 15.21 20.69 30.14
N SER A 15 14.07 21.07 29.62
CA SER A 15 13.09 20.09 29.15
C SER A 15 13.81 19.30 28.08
N SER A 16 14.41 18.17 28.47
CA SER A 16 14.71 17.10 27.56
C SER A 16 13.37 16.56 27.04
N ALA A 17 12.78 17.30 26.10
CA ALA A 17 11.86 16.68 25.17
C ALA A 17 12.72 15.61 24.48
N ALA A 18 12.73 14.42 25.03
CA ALA A 18 13.06 13.22 24.30
C ALA A 18 12.04 13.22 23.17
N TYR A 19 12.43 13.78 22.04
CA TYR A 19 11.74 13.49 20.77
C TYR A 19 11.90 11.99 20.63
N SER A 20 10.88 11.23 21.02
CA SER A 20 10.68 9.88 20.55
C SER A 20 10.76 10.00 19.04
N GLN A 21 11.87 9.55 18.45
CA GLN A 21 11.96 9.44 17.01
C GLN A 21 10.88 8.45 16.65
N HIS A 22 9.75 8.98 16.19
CA HIS A 22 8.64 8.17 15.73
C HIS A 22 9.16 7.44 14.50
N ALA A 23 9.42 6.14 14.64
CA ALA A 23 9.99 5.31 13.58
C ALA A 23 8.97 5.01 12.46
N SER A 24 7.73 5.47 12.60
CA SER A 24 6.67 5.31 11.60
C SER A 24 6.89 6.25 10.42
N PRO A 25 6.69 5.79 9.18
CA PRO A 25 6.72 6.65 7.99
C PRO A 25 5.54 7.63 7.93
N LEU A 26 4.58 7.51 8.83
CA LEU A 26 3.40 8.37 8.92
C LEU A 26 3.61 9.50 9.92
N PRO A 27 3.02 10.68 9.71
CA PRO A 27 3.07 11.76 10.67
C PRO A 27 2.29 11.42 11.94
N GLN A 28 2.63 12.04 13.05
CA GLN A 28 1.92 11.80 14.30
C GLN A 28 0.45 12.28 14.19
N PRO A 29 -0.55 11.40 14.45
CA PRO A 29 -1.93 11.78 14.42
C PRO A 29 -2.29 12.71 15.60
N ARG A 30 -3.39 13.43 15.48
CA ARG A 30 -3.92 14.27 16.57
C ARG A 30 -4.31 13.40 17.76
N ARG A 31 -4.15 13.92 18.97
CA ARG A 31 -4.50 13.19 20.20
C ARG A 31 -5.99 12.84 20.30
N HIS A 32 -6.84 13.68 19.72
CA HIS A 32 -8.29 13.50 19.75
C HIS A 32 -8.85 13.55 18.34
N PRO A 33 -9.75 12.63 17.95
CA PRO A 33 -10.40 12.64 16.66
C PRO A 33 -11.24 13.91 16.47
N LEU A 34 -11.55 14.23 15.22
CA LEU A 34 -12.47 15.33 14.91
C LEU A 34 -13.88 14.98 15.41
N LYS A 35 -14.60 15.97 15.88
CA LYS A 35 -15.98 15.78 16.33
C LYS A 35 -16.87 15.45 15.13
N PRO A 36 -17.55 14.31 15.11
CA PRO A 36 -18.47 13.95 14.04
C PRO A 36 -19.56 15.02 13.85
N GLY A 37 -19.79 15.44 12.60
CA GLY A 37 -20.74 16.50 12.25
C GLY A 37 -20.28 17.92 12.61
N GLY A 38 -19.03 18.07 13.08
CA GLY A 38 -18.48 19.38 13.42
C GLY A 38 -17.99 20.18 12.20
N SER A 39 -17.86 21.52 12.33
CA SER A 39 -17.39 22.39 11.25
C SER A 39 -16.00 21.98 10.72
N LYS A 40 -15.08 21.60 11.63
CA LYS A 40 -13.72 21.16 11.25
C LYS A 40 -13.72 19.88 10.42
N GLU A 41 -14.60 18.95 10.74
CA GLU A 41 -14.78 17.73 9.94
C GLU A 41 -15.35 18.08 8.56
N SER A 42 -16.39 18.89 8.50
CA SER A 42 -17.00 19.34 7.24
C SER A 42 -16.02 20.12 6.35
N GLU A 43 -15.17 20.96 6.94
CA GLU A 43 -14.11 21.68 6.24
C GLU A 43 -13.05 20.72 5.69
N LEU A 44 -12.65 19.74 6.48
CA LEU A 44 -11.70 18.71 6.05
C LEU A 44 -12.27 17.88 4.89
N ILE A 45 -13.51 17.41 4.98
CA ILE A 45 -14.18 16.66 3.91
C ILE A 45 -14.19 17.50 2.63
N ARG A 46 -14.61 18.75 2.69
CA ARG A 46 -14.63 19.64 1.53
C ARG A 46 -13.25 19.83 0.91
N TYR A 47 -12.22 19.97 1.76
CA TYR A 47 -10.83 20.08 1.31
C TYR A 47 -10.37 18.81 0.59
N LEU A 48 -10.60 17.64 1.20
CA LEU A 48 -10.21 16.34 0.63
C LEU A 48 -10.91 16.08 -0.70
N ASP A 49 -12.23 16.29 -0.75
CA ASP A 49 -13.01 16.10 -1.98
C ASP A 49 -12.53 17.03 -3.10
N HIS A 50 -12.26 18.30 -2.75
CA HIS A 50 -11.72 19.25 -3.74
C HIS A 50 -10.35 18.82 -4.27
N ARG A 51 -9.45 18.39 -3.39
CA ARG A 51 -8.11 17.94 -3.78
C ARG A 51 -8.14 16.66 -4.60
N ILE A 52 -8.95 15.67 -4.21
CA ILE A 52 -9.13 14.42 -4.96
C ILE A 52 -9.69 14.69 -6.35
N ASN A 53 -10.75 15.49 -6.46
CA ASN A 53 -11.32 15.89 -7.74
C ASN A 53 -10.30 16.63 -8.61
N ARG A 54 -9.42 17.42 -8.00
CA ARG A 54 -8.33 18.08 -8.72
C ARG A 54 -7.33 17.09 -9.30
N VAL A 55 -6.93 16.07 -8.54
CA VAL A 55 -6.05 15.01 -9.02
C VAL A 55 -6.70 14.28 -10.20
N GLN A 56 -7.95 13.85 -10.06
CA GLN A 56 -8.69 13.17 -11.13
C GLN A 56 -8.77 14.05 -12.41
N LYS A 57 -9.13 15.32 -12.26
CA LYS A 57 -9.19 16.26 -13.39
C LYS A 57 -7.85 16.42 -14.11
N ARG A 58 -6.73 16.47 -13.37
CA ARG A 58 -5.40 16.55 -13.97
C ARG A 58 -5.02 15.26 -14.72
N VAL A 59 -5.44 14.08 -14.23
CA VAL A 59 -5.28 12.81 -14.95
C VAL A 59 -6.12 12.83 -16.23
N ASP A 60 -7.38 13.23 -16.17
CA ASP A 60 -8.27 13.33 -17.32
C ASP A 60 -7.72 14.29 -18.39
N ASN A 61 -7.17 15.43 -17.98
CA ASN A 61 -6.55 16.40 -18.86
C ASN A 61 -5.35 15.80 -19.62
N ARG A 62 -4.58 14.90 -19.00
CA ARG A 62 -3.53 14.16 -19.67
C ARG A 62 -4.11 13.16 -20.69
N MET A 63 -5.10 12.35 -20.27
CA MET A 63 -5.65 11.28 -21.10
C MET A 63 -6.36 11.83 -22.34
N THR A 64 -7.04 12.96 -22.25
CA THR A 64 -7.70 13.62 -23.37
C THR A 64 -6.73 14.25 -24.36
N ASN A 65 -5.42 14.14 -24.15
CA ASN A 65 -4.35 14.61 -25.03
C ASN A 65 -4.64 16.04 -25.57
N ARG A 66 -5.16 16.89 -24.71
CA ARG A 66 -5.40 18.30 -25.05
C ARG A 66 -4.07 18.99 -25.26
N LYS A 67 -3.55 18.92 -26.48
CA LYS A 67 -2.46 19.75 -27.00
C LYS A 67 -2.82 21.24 -27.03
N ILE A 68 -3.99 21.61 -26.54
CA ILE A 68 -4.45 22.96 -26.40
C ILE A 68 -3.71 23.53 -25.19
N LYS A 69 -3.01 24.67 -25.39
CA LYS A 69 -2.47 25.43 -24.27
C LYS A 69 -3.59 25.62 -23.26
N PRO A 70 -3.40 25.19 -22.02
CA PRO A 70 -4.45 25.35 -21.00
C PRO A 70 -4.89 26.80 -20.98
N ALA A 71 -6.21 27.03 -20.92
CA ALA A 71 -6.74 28.37 -20.78
C ALA A 71 -6.20 28.99 -19.49
N PRO A 72 -6.08 30.32 -19.36
CA PRO A 72 -5.66 30.96 -18.14
C PRO A 72 -6.50 30.49 -16.95
N GLY A 73 -5.89 29.76 -16.02
CA GLY A 73 -6.57 29.14 -14.86
C GLY A 73 -6.95 27.65 -15.03
N GLU A 74 -6.70 27.05 -16.17
CA GLU A 74 -6.89 25.62 -16.39
C GLU A 74 -5.65 24.84 -15.91
N GLU A 75 -5.87 23.75 -15.16
CA GLU A 75 -4.79 22.94 -14.61
C GLU A 75 -4.12 22.08 -15.68
N VAL A 76 -2.79 22.08 -15.69
CA VAL A 76 -2.01 21.22 -16.57
C VAL A 76 -2.13 19.76 -16.11
N GLY A 77 -2.25 18.83 -17.07
CA GLY A 77 -2.23 17.40 -16.80
C GLY A 77 -0.89 16.95 -16.20
N TYR A 78 -0.89 15.82 -15.52
CA TYR A 78 0.34 15.23 -14.98
C TYR A 78 1.27 14.75 -16.09
N SER A 79 2.57 14.90 -15.91
CA SER A 79 3.58 14.41 -16.85
C SER A 79 4.04 12.98 -16.51
N ALA A 80 4.12 12.65 -15.23
CA ALA A 80 4.58 11.37 -14.72
C ALA A 80 3.77 10.95 -13.49
N PHE A 81 3.74 9.65 -13.19
CA PHE A 81 3.07 9.13 -12.01
C PHE A 81 3.68 9.66 -10.70
N ALA A 82 4.98 9.95 -10.68
CA ALA A 82 5.65 10.54 -9.51
C ALA A 82 4.99 11.84 -9.02
N GLU A 83 4.40 12.63 -9.92
CA GLU A 83 3.68 13.85 -9.52
C GLU A 83 2.34 13.53 -8.84
N ILE A 84 1.63 12.49 -9.34
CA ILE A 84 0.40 11.99 -8.72
C ILE A 84 0.70 11.41 -7.36
N ALA A 85 1.71 10.55 -7.28
CA ALA A 85 2.12 9.93 -6.04
C ALA A 85 2.42 10.97 -4.96
N LYS A 86 3.07 12.08 -5.32
CA LYS A 86 3.31 13.19 -4.41
C LYS A 86 2.01 13.87 -3.94
N ASP A 87 1.09 14.18 -4.86
CA ASP A 87 -0.20 14.80 -4.50
C ASP A 87 -1.05 13.87 -3.62
N LEU A 88 -1.03 12.54 -3.87
CA LEU A 88 -1.71 11.54 -3.05
C LEU A 88 -1.04 11.38 -1.67
N ASP A 89 0.27 11.46 -1.61
CA ASP A 89 1.05 11.39 -0.38
C ASP A 89 0.76 12.59 0.56
N GLU A 90 0.67 13.79 0.00
CA GLU A 90 0.24 14.98 0.75
C GLU A 90 -1.19 14.82 1.31
N LEU A 91 -2.08 14.20 0.54
CA LEU A 91 -3.45 13.91 0.99
C LEU A 91 -3.47 12.85 2.10
N LEU A 92 -2.64 11.82 1.98
CA LEU A 92 -2.48 10.79 3.01
C LEU A 92 -2.10 11.42 4.35
N ASP A 93 -1.14 12.35 4.36
CA ASP A 93 -0.74 13.07 5.57
C ASP A 93 -1.90 13.79 6.23
N VAL A 94 -2.67 14.53 5.44
CA VAL A 94 -3.81 15.30 5.95
C VAL A 94 -4.89 14.38 6.52
N ILE A 95 -5.20 13.28 5.82
CA ILE A 95 -6.17 12.27 6.26
C ILE A 95 -5.68 11.62 7.55
N TRP A 96 -4.41 11.22 7.60
CA TRP A 96 -3.83 10.53 8.74
C TRP A 96 -3.80 11.42 9.99
N VAL A 97 -3.34 12.66 9.85
CA VAL A 97 -3.29 13.63 10.94
C VAL A 97 -4.68 13.93 11.52
N SER A 98 -5.77 13.73 10.79
CA SER A 98 -7.13 13.93 11.30
C SER A 98 -7.44 13.10 12.54
N GLY A 99 -6.80 11.95 12.71
CA GLY A 99 -7.01 11.03 13.83
C GLY A 99 -8.47 10.54 13.94
N SER A 100 -9.22 10.55 12.84
CA SER A 100 -10.63 10.21 12.82
C SER A 100 -10.88 8.98 11.97
N PRO A 101 -11.04 7.77 12.57
CA PRO A 101 -11.18 6.51 11.81
C PRO A 101 -12.31 6.53 10.78
N ASN A 102 -13.41 7.26 11.07
CA ASN A 102 -14.54 7.39 10.14
C ASN A 102 -14.18 8.12 8.85
N LEU A 103 -13.17 8.98 8.88
CA LEU A 103 -12.64 9.69 7.71
C LEU A 103 -11.43 8.95 7.14
N GLN A 104 -10.53 8.49 8.00
CA GLN A 104 -9.30 7.81 7.59
C GLN A 104 -9.60 6.60 6.71
N THR A 105 -10.48 5.69 7.15
CA THR A 105 -10.77 4.46 6.42
C THR A 105 -11.28 4.73 5.00
N PRO A 106 -12.39 5.45 4.75
CA PRO A 106 -12.93 5.61 3.40
C PRO A 106 -12.00 6.43 2.48
N TYR A 107 -11.34 7.46 3.01
CA TYR A 107 -10.45 8.27 2.18
C TYR A 107 -9.14 7.56 1.83
N LEU A 108 -8.53 6.80 2.76
CA LEU A 108 -7.34 6.00 2.45
C LEU A 108 -7.65 4.86 1.47
N LEU A 109 -8.82 4.21 1.59
CA LEU A 109 -9.27 3.24 0.59
C LEU A 109 -9.43 3.89 -0.79
N ASN A 110 -9.96 5.12 -0.85
CA ASN A 110 -10.07 5.87 -2.10
C ASN A 110 -8.69 6.19 -2.68
N LEU A 111 -7.73 6.67 -1.87
CA LEU A 111 -6.36 6.91 -2.35
C LEU A 111 -5.70 5.65 -2.92
N ALA A 112 -5.89 4.50 -2.26
CA ALA A 112 -5.36 3.22 -2.75
C ALA A 112 -6.00 2.79 -4.08
N VAL A 113 -7.31 3.01 -4.26
CA VAL A 113 -8.01 2.79 -5.54
C VAL A 113 -7.42 3.68 -6.63
N LEU A 114 -7.29 4.98 -6.36
CA LEU A 114 -6.72 5.93 -7.33
C LEU A 114 -5.28 5.56 -7.70
N THR A 115 -4.47 5.11 -6.73
CA THR A 115 -3.11 4.64 -6.99
C THR A 115 -3.12 3.47 -7.98
N ALA A 116 -3.96 2.44 -7.73
CA ALA A 116 -4.06 1.28 -8.60
C ALA A 116 -4.62 1.61 -10.00
N GLU A 117 -5.51 2.59 -10.10
CA GLU A 117 -6.13 3.01 -11.36
C GLU A 117 -5.21 3.89 -12.21
N PHE A 118 -4.45 4.76 -11.57
CA PHE A 118 -3.63 5.73 -12.30
C PHE A 118 -2.24 5.22 -12.64
N LEU A 119 -1.67 4.31 -11.84
CA LEU A 119 -0.33 3.77 -12.08
C LEU A 119 -0.12 3.23 -13.50
N PRO A 120 -1.01 2.41 -14.09
CA PRO A 120 -0.83 1.86 -15.43
C PRO A 120 -1.05 2.88 -16.55
N LEU A 121 -1.51 4.09 -16.25
CA LEU A 121 -1.77 5.13 -17.26
C LEU A 121 -0.51 5.96 -17.60
N PHE A 122 0.57 5.75 -16.88
CA PHE A 122 1.80 6.52 -17.04
C PHE A 122 2.96 5.60 -17.42
N PRO A 123 3.89 6.09 -18.25
CA PRO A 123 5.08 5.33 -18.56
C PRO A 123 5.91 5.10 -17.30
N HIS A 124 6.51 3.94 -17.25
CA HIS A 124 7.45 3.57 -16.20
C HIS A 124 8.70 4.45 -16.22
N SER A 125 9.26 4.72 -15.07
CA SER A 125 10.56 5.37 -14.87
C SER A 125 10.99 5.16 -13.43
N ASP A 126 12.29 5.06 -13.16
CA ASP A 126 12.87 4.84 -11.83
C ASP A 126 12.31 5.81 -10.77
N ARG A 127 12.17 7.07 -11.15
CA ARG A 127 11.59 8.09 -10.27
C ARG A 127 10.13 7.80 -9.94
N SER A 128 9.35 7.31 -10.92
CA SER A 128 7.94 6.92 -10.70
C SER A 128 7.85 5.66 -9.86
N THR A 129 8.74 4.70 -10.08
CA THR A 129 8.85 3.46 -9.30
C THR A 129 9.15 3.75 -7.84
N GLN A 130 10.16 4.58 -7.58
CA GLN A 130 10.52 4.97 -6.21
C GLN A 130 9.37 5.71 -5.51
N ALA A 131 8.70 6.64 -6.20
CA ALA A 131 7.57 7.37 -5.65
C ALA A 131 6.37 6.44 -5.40
N THR A 132 6.15 5.44 -6.27
CA THR A 132 5.11 4.42 -6.11
C THR A 132 5.34 3.59 -4.86
N PHE A 133 6.52 3.01 -4.70
CA PHE A 133 6.84 2.21 -3.52
C PHE A 133 6.78 3.03 -2.22
N HIS A 134 7.21 4.28 -2.26
CA HIS A 134 7.09 5.17 -1.11
C HIS A 134 5.62 5.36 -0.69
N LEU A 135 4.74 5.70 -1.65
CA LEU A 135 3.31 5.87 -1.37
C LEU A 135 2.65 4.57 -0.89
N LEU A 136 2.96 3.43 -1.55
CA LEU A 136 2.40 2.13 -1.18
C LEU A 136 2.85 1.67 0.21
N SER A 137 4.11 1.88 0.57
CA SER A 137 4.62 1.58 1.91
C SER A 137 3.90 2.40 3.00
N ARG A 138 3.60 3.67 2.72
CA ARG A 138 2.85 4.52 3.65
C ARG A 138 1.38 4.11 3.76
N LEU A 139 0.74 3.72 2.66
CA LEU A 139 -0.61 3.16 2.68
C LEU A 139 -0.68 1.84 3.43
N ASP A 140 0.33 0.98 3.26
CA ASP A 140 0.45 -0.28 4.00
C ASP A 140 0.53 -0.04 5.51
N GLU A 141 1.39 0.88 5.94
CA GLU A 141 1.51 1.28 7.35
C GLU A 141 0.19 1.81 7.90
N ALA A 142 -0.49 2.67 7.11
CA ALA A 142 -1.76 3.25 7.52
C ALA A 142 -2.85 2.18 7.67
N PHE A 143 -2.95 1.23 6.74
CA PHE A 143 -3.93 0.15 6.80
C PHE A 143 -3.65 -0.83 7.94
N ALA A 144 -2.40 -1.26 8.13
CA ALA A 144 -2.01 -2.12 9.24
C ALA A 144 -2.32 -1.45 10.59
N SER A 145 -1.99 -0.17 10.73
CA SER A 145 -2.32 0.62 11.92
C SER A 145 -3.83 0.69 12.18
N LEU A 146 -4.63 0.91 11.14
CA LEU A 146 -6.08 0.97 11.27
C LEU A 146 -6.70 -0.40 11.60
N LEU A 147 -6.16 -1.48 11.06
CA LEU A 147 -6.63 -2.86 11.33
C LEU A 147 -6.39 -3.26 12.78
N THR A 148 -5.23 -2.92 13.32
CA THR A 148 -4.85 -3.20 14.71
C THR A 148 -5.41 -2.18 15.72
N GLY A 149 -5.76 -0.98 15.25
CA GLY A 149 -6.10 0.17 16.10
C GLY A 149 -4.90 0.72 16.87
N ARG A 150 -3.68 0.39 16.44
CA ARG A 150 -2.41 0.75 17.08
C ARG A 150 -1.42 1.22 16.03
N ASP A 151 -0.48 2.03 16.48
CA ASP A 151 0.70 2.35 15.68
C ASP A 151 1.68 1.16 15.76
N PRO A 152 2.02 0.51 14.62
CA PRO A 152 2.89 -0.67 14.63
C PRO A 152 4.31 -0.36 15.14
N ALA A 153 4.79 0.88 14.96
CA ALA A 153 6.14 1.26 15.36
C ALA A 153 6.24 1.53 16.88
N THR A 154 5.22 2.14 17.47
CA THR A 154 5.23 2.53 18.90
C THR A 154 4.37 1.63 19.78
N GLY A 155 3.43 0.88 19.20
CA GLY A 155 2.43 0.09 19.93
C GLY A 155 1.36 0.94 20.62
N GLU A 156 1.40 2.26 20.47
CA GLU A 156 0.41 3.17 21.06
C GLU A 156 -0.95 3.03 20.37
N GLY A 157 -2.03 3.16 21.15
CA GLY A 157 -3.39 3.13 20.60
C GLY A 157 -3.67 4.34 19.72
N LEU A 158 -4.28 4.12 18.56
CA LEU A 158 -4.68 5.20 17.66
C LEU A 158 -5.87 5.99 18.23
N PRO A 159 -5.93 7.31 17.99
CA PRO A 159 -7.08 8.12 18.35
C PRO A 159 -8.37 7.60 17.71
N GLY A 160 -9.44 7.57 18.49
CA GLY A 160 -10.75 7.08 18.02
C GLY A 160 -10.91 5.56 18.00
N PHE A 161 -9.90 4.78 18.39
CA PHE A 161 -9.98 3.34 18.60
C PHE A 161 -10.13 2.97 20.08
N GLU A 162 -10.34 3.94 20.94
CA GLU A 162 -10.64 3.73 22.35
C GLU A 162 -11.89 2.84 22.49
N HIS A 163 -11.96 2.11 23.60
CA HIS A 163 -13.10 1.23 23.91
C HIS A 163 -13.32 0.03 22.97
N GLY A 164 -12.26 -0.47 22.33
CA GLY A 164 -12.36 -1.68 21.49
C GLY A 164 -13.00 -1.46 20.13
N ARG A 165 -13.05 -0.22 19.65
CA ARG A 165 -13.49 0.08 18.28
C ARG A 165 -12.56 -0.60 17.28
N ALA A 166 -13.13 -1.21 16.26
CA ALA A 166 -12.40 -1.82 15.15
C ALA A 166 -13.00 -1.36 13.82
N ILE A 167 -12.23 -1.51 12.74
CA ILE A 167 -12.73 -1.32 11.38
C ILE A 167 -13.84 -2.34 11.09
N SER A 168 -14.85 -1.93 10.32
CA SER A 168 -15.96 -2.79 9.96
C SER A 168 -15.49 -3.97 9.07
N THR A 169 -16.15 -5.13 9.18
CA THR A 169 -15.86 -6.29 8.33
C THR A 169 -15.99 -5.94 6.84
N THR A 170 -16.95 -5.08 6.49
CA THR A 170 -17.14 -4.60 5.11
C THR A 170 -15.92 -3.83 4.62
N ASP A 171 -15.36 -2.96 5.45
CA ASP A 171 -14.17 -2.19 5.06
C ASP A 171 -12.93 -3.08 4.98
N LYS A 172 -12.81 -4.10 5.83
CA LYS A 172 -11.73 -5.11 5.73
C LYS A 172 -11.78 -5.89 4.42
N VAL A 173 -12.98 -6.32 4.00
CA VAL A 173 -13.16 -6.99 2.70
C VAL A 173 -12.85 -6.08 1.53
N ARG A 174 -13.27 -4.81 1.59
CA ARG A 174 -12.90 -3.80 0.57
C ARG A 174 -11.40 -3.58 0.52
N MET A 175 -10.76 -3.43 1.68
CA MET A 175 -9.32 -3.27 1.80
C MET A 175 -8.58 -4.43 1.15
N LYS A 176 -8.97 -5.68 1.45
CA LYS A 176 -8.40 -6.87 0.84
C LYS A 176 -8.50 -6.83 -0.70
N GLY A 177 -9.68 -6.55 -1.23
CA GLY A 177 -9.88 -6.47 -2.68
C GLY A 177 -9.05 -5.39 -3.36
N ILE A 178 -8.86 -4.23 -2.71
CA ILE A 178 -8.02 -3.14 -3.21
C ILE A 178 -6.54 -3.55 -3.15
N VAL A 179 -6.08 -4.13 -2.06
CA VAL A 179 -4.73 -4.63 -1.88
C VAL A 179 -4.37 -5.66 -2.95
N ASP A 180 -5.20 -6.67 -3.14
CA ASP A 180 -5.00 -7.72 -4.14
C ASP A 180 -4.91 -7.11 -5.56
N ARG A 181 -5.82 -6.18 -5.89
CA ARG A 181 -5.82 -5.48 -7.18
C ARG A 181 -4.56 -4.63 -7.37
N THR A 182 -4.14 -3.90 -6.35
CA THR A 182 -2.95 -3.04 -6.43
C THR A 182 -1.70 -3.87 -6.64
N ARG A 183 -1.54 -4.98 -5.93
CA ARG A 183 -0.41 -5.90 -6.11
C ARG A 183 -0.32 -6.42 -7.54
N LEU A 184 -1.45 -6.88 -8.09
CA LEU A 184 -1.50 -7.32 -9.49
C LEU A 184 -1.13 -6.20 -10.47
N THR A 185 -1.56 -4.97 -10.18
CA THR A 185 -1.23 -3.81 -11.01
C THR A 185 0.24 -3.48 -10.95
N VAL A 186 0.84 -3.49 -9.76
CA VAL A 186 2.28 -3.23 -9.55
C VAL A 186 3.10 -4.27 -10.31
N VAL A 187 2.81 -5.56 -10.13
CA VAL A 187 3.49 -6.63 -10.88
C VAL A 187 3.40 -6.38 -12.39
N LYS A 188 2.21 -6.10 -12.92
CA LYS A 188 2.02 -5.88 -14.36
C LYS A 188 2.79 -4.67 -14.90
N VAL A 189 2.87 -3.59 -14.12
CA VAL A 189 3.51 -2.35 -14.58
C VAL A 189 5.03 -2.44 -14.46
N LEU A 190 5.54 -3.02 -13.39
CA LEU A 190 6.97 -3.04 -13.10
C LEU A 190 7.68 -4.27 -13.74
N SER A 191 7.04 -5.45 -13.82
CA SER A 191 7.67 -6.62 -14.44
C SER A 191 7.69 -6.59 -15.97
N VAL A 192 6.99 -5.67 -16.63
CA VAL A 192 6.99 -5.59 -18.12
C VAL A 192 8.29 -4.99 -18.65
N ASP A 193 8.95 -4.14 -17.90
CA ASP A 193 10.20 -3.51 -18.36
C ASP A 193 11.42 -4.44 -18.30
N SER A 194 11.42 -5.45 -17.43
CA SER A 194 12.49 -6.46 -17.40
C SER A 194 12.50 -7.39 -18.62
N VAL A 195 11.40 -7.47 -19.38
CA VAL A 195 11.28 -8.35 -20.56
C VAL A 195 11.58 -7.62 -21.88
N VAL A 196 11.53 -6.29 -21.92
CA VAL A 196 11.73 -5.51 -23.15
C VAL A 196 13.20 -5.16 -23.43
N GLY A 197 14.10 -5.41 -22.47
CA GLY A 197 15.54 -5.13 -22.60
C GLY A 197 16.34 -6.16 -23.42
N ASP A 198 15.80 -7.36 -23.68
CA ASP A 198 16.57 -8.46 -24.29
C ASP A 198 16.19 -8.82 -25.75
N ASP A 199 15.27 -8.10 -26.39
CA ASP A 199 14.86 -8.36 -27.78
C ASP A 199 15.38 -7.34 -28.80
N SER A 200 16.63 -6.87 -28.65
CA SER A 200 17.29 -6.02 -29.67
C SER A 200 18.30 -6.74 -30.54
N ASP A 201 18.27 -8.06 -30.62
CA ASP A 201 19.04 -8.80 -31.63
C ASP A 201 18.14 -9.56 -32.58
N ALA A 202 17.35 -8.80 -33.39
CA ALA A 202 16.76 -9.32 -34.60
C ALA A 202 17.85 -9.39 -35.68
N GLY A 203 18.73 -10.39 -35.55
CA GLY A 203 19.66 -10.79 -36.61
C GLY A 203 18.88 -11.23 -37.83
N GLU A 204 19.18 -10.59 -38.97
CA GLU A 204 18.67 -10.94 -40.31
C GLU A 204 18.88 -12.42 -40.62
N PRO A 205 17.96 -13.07 -41.37
CA PRO A 205 18.13 -14.46 -41.79
C PRO A 205 19.22 -14.54 -42.84
N MET A 206 20.41 -14.99 -42.51
CA MET A 206 21.42 -15.42 -43.44
C MET A 206 21.10 -16.85 -43.86
N GLU A 207 20.61 -16.97 -45.15
CA GLU A 207 20.66 -18.22 -45.88
C GLU A 207 22.13 -18.60 -46.09
N THR A 208 22.53 -19.76 -45.61
CA THR A 208 23.73 -20.47 -46.15
C THR A 208 23.54 -21.96 -46.09
N ASP A 209 23.66 -22.48 -47.32
CA ASP A 209 23.74 -23.89 -47.67
C ASP A 209 24.88 -24.68 -46.99
N MET A 210 24.55 -25.91 -46.63
CA MET A 210 25.23 -27.17 -46.80
C MET A 210 26.73 -27.38 -46.49
N GLU A 211 26.89 -28.46 -45.73
CA GLU A 211 27.94 -29.51 -45.76
C GLU A 211 29.23 -29.35 -44.93
N GLY A 212 29.45 -30.34 -44.07
CA GLY A 212 30.83 -30.81 -43.77
C GLY A 212 31.18 -31.06 -42.32
N GLU A 213 30.93 -32.30 -41.88
CA GLU A 213 31.81 -33.17 -41.05
C GLU A 213 32.56 -32.67 -39.81
N GLU A 214 32.22 -33.36 -38.73
CA GLU A 214 33.07 -33.95 -37.69
C GLU A 214 34.11 -33.12 -36.92
N SER A 215 33.94 -33.27 -35.64
CA SER A 215 34.99 -33.57 -34.65
C SER A 215 35.22 -32.57 -33.52
N ARG A 216 34.75 -33.01 -32.36
CA ARG A 216 35.41 -32.89 -31.04
C ARG A 216 36.03 -31.54 -30.67
N ARG A 217 35.45 -30.88 -29.67
CA ARG A 217 36.08 -30.73 -28.34
C ARG A 217 35.15 -29.98 -27.43
N LYS A 218 34.76 -30.64 -26.33
CA LYS A 218 34.30 -29.98 -25.12
C LYS A 218 35.44 -29.08 -24.62
N ASP A 219 35.31 -27.83 -24.84
CA ASP A 219 35.95 -26.81 -23.98
C ASP A 219 34.83 -26.06 -23.29
N THR A 220 34.60 -26.46 -22.06
CA THR A 220 33.81 -25.70 -21.09
C THR A 220 34.57 -24.43 -20.83
N VAL A 221 34.23 -23.36 -21.56
CA VAL A 221 34.71 -22.03 -21.23
C VAL A 221 33.97 -21.62 -19.99
N ARG A 222 34.65 -21.81 -18.86
CA ARG A 222 34.25 -21.28 -17.58
C ARG A 222 34.46 -19.77 -17.64
N PHE A 223 33.40 -19.01 -17.88
CA PHE A 223 33.42 -17.57 -17.80
C PHE A 223 33.50 -17.23 -16.31
N GLU A 224 34.70 -16.98 -15.81
CA GLU A 224 34.92 -16.39 -14.50
C GLU A 224 34.84 -14.86 -14.66
N GLY A 225 33.87 -14.25 -13.97
CA GLY A 225 33.91 -12.85 -13.57
C GLY A 225 33.22 -11.85 -14.50
N PHE A 226 31.93 -11.84 -14.50
CA PHE A 226 31.13 -10.63 -14.49
C PHE A 226 30.13 -10.79 -13.35
N GLU A 227 30.49 -10.31 -12.18
CA GLU A 227 29.53 -9.93 -11.17
C GLU A 227 28.85 -8.72 -11.78
N ASN A 228 27.65 -8.91 -12.31
CA ASN A 228 26.84 -7.84 -12.84
C ASN A 228 26.27 -7.10 -11.62
N ASP A 229 26.73 -5.87 -11.39
CA ASP A 229 26.10 -4.95 -10.43
C ASP A 229 24.59 -4.71 -10.79
N ASP A 230 24.20 -5.02 -12.04
CA ASP A 230 22.81 -4.93 -12.53
C ASP A 230 21.89 -6.00 -11.91
N ASP A 231 22.41 -7.19 -11.55
CA ASP A 231 21.61 -8.27 -10.96
C ASP A 231 21.14 -7.95 -9.53
N GLU A 232 21.88 -7.14 -8.77
CA GLU A 232 21.50 -6.73 -7.40
C GLU A 232 20.33 -5.75 -7.41
N ASP A 233 20.25 -4.86 -8.38
CA ASP A 233 19.17 -3.87 -8.50
C ASP A 233 17.85 -4.55 -8.87
N ASP A 234 17.85 -5.57 -9.73
CA ASP A 234 16.69 -6.35 -10.13
C ASP A 234 16.14 -7.19 -8.97
N GLU A 235 17.00 -7.85 -8.18
CA GLU A 235 16.57 -8.60 -6.99
C GLU A 235 15.95 -7.70 -5.93
N ASP A 236 16.44 -6.48 -5.76
CA ASP A 236 15.88 -5.51 -4.83
C ASP A 236 14.52 -4.99 -5.30
N GLU A 237 14.30 -4.82 -6.60
CA GLU A 237 13.00 -4.44 -7.15
C GLU A 237 11.97 -5.56 -7.00
N GLU A 238 12.32 -6.81 -7.31
CA GLU A 238 11.45 -7.97 -7.10
C GLU A 238 11.07 -8.13 -5.63
N ARG A 239 12.02 -7.96 -4.72
CA ARG A 239 11.76 -7.99 -3.27
C ARG A 239 10.80 -6.88 -2.85
N ARG A 240 10.95 -5.67 -3.39
CA ARG A 240 10.05 -4.53 -3.14
C ARG A 240 8.66 -4.77 -3.70
N ILE A 241 8.54 -5.36 -4.89
CA ILE A 241 7.25 -5.78 -5.47
C ILE A 241 6.57 -6.80 -4.57
N GLY A 242 7.31 -7.80 -4.09
CA GLY A 242 6.80 -8.83 -3.17
C GLY A 242 6.30 -8.27 -1.84
N SER A 243 6.95 -7.23 -1.31
CA SER A 243 6.63 -6.61 -0.03
C SER A 243 5.46 -5.61 -0.08
N VAL A 244 4.88 -5.35 -1.26
CA VAL A 244 3.73 -4.44 -1.39
C VAL A 244 2.56 -4.91 -0.53
N TYR A 245 2.12 -4.10 0.41
CA TYR A 245 1.05 -4.38 1.39
C TYR A 245 1.28 -5.61 2.27
N GLU A 246 2.53 -5.97 2.55
CA GLU A 246 2.87 -7.15 3.35
C GLU A 246 2.27 -7.06 4.76
N LYS A 247 2.39 -5.91 5.43
CA LYS A 247 1.84 -5.69 6.77
C LYS A 247 0.32 -5.80 6.80
N THR A 248 -0.34 -5.14 5.83
CA THR A 248 -1.80 -5.18 5.70
C THR A 248 -2.31 -6.60 5.45
N ILE A 249 -1.61 -7.39 4.63
CA ILE A 249 -2.00 -8.76 4.33
C ILE A 249 -1.86 -9.66 5.57
N GLY A 250 -0.78 -9.49 6.33
CA GLY A 250 -0.58 -10.18 7.60
C GLY A 250 -1.75 -9.95 8.55
N GLU A 251 -2.10 -8.70 8.80
CA GLU A 251 -3.20 -8.32 9.70
C GLU A 251 -4.59 -8.76 9.15
N LEU A 252 -4.80 -8.73 7.84
CA LEU A 252 -6.06 -9.20 7.23
C LEU A 252 -6.18 -10.72 7.29
N GLY A 253 -5.08 -11.47 7.15
CA GLY A 253 -5.05 -12.93 7.27
C GLY A 253 -5.54 -13.38 8.64
N ASP A 254 -5.06 -12.76 9.69
CA ASP A 254 -5.42 -13.06 11.07
C ASP A 254 -6.89 -12.74 11.36
N VAL A 255 -7.43 -11.68 10.77
CA VAL A 255 -8.79 -11.21 11.04
C VAL A 255 -9.86 -11.90 10.22
N LEU A 256 -9.59 -12.24 8.96
CA LEU A 256 -10.55 -12.86 8.03
C LEU A 256 -10.48 -14.40 8.05
N GLY A 257 -9.62 -14.98 8.90
CA GLY A 257 -9.48 -16.43 9.01
C GLY A 257 -8.96 -17.12 7.74
N GLY A 258 -8.26 -16.37 6.88
CA GLY A 258 -7.57 -16.92 5.73
C GLY A 258 -6.28 -17.62 6.14
N THR A 259 -5.89 -18.64 5.39
CA THR A 259 -4.53 -19.23 5.51
C THR A 259 -3.48 -18.14 5.34
N PRO A 260 -2.46 -18.08 6.22
CA PRO A 260 -1.34 -17.17 6.05
C PRO A 260 -0.77 -17.30 4.64
N ILE A 261 -0.75 -16.22 3.87
CA ILE A 261 -0.19 -16.21 2.52
C ILE A 261 1.32 -16.33 2.67
N GLY A 262 1.88 -17.50 2.39
CA GLY A 262 3.33 -17.74 2.39
C GLY A 262 3.80 -18.99 3.11
N ILE A 263 2.95 -19.68 3.87
CA ILE A 263 3.30 -20.96 4.48
C ILE A 263 2.34 -22.02 3.95
N ILE A 264 2.72 -22.72 2.89
CA ILE A 264 2.10 -23.99 2.51
C ILE A 264 2.64 -25.02 3.50
N THR A 265 2.01 -25.17 4.66
CA THR A 265 2.23 -26.32 5.51
C THR A 265 1.26 -27.41 5.05
N GLU A 266 1.80 -28.57 4.70
CA GLU A 266 1.02 -29.76 4.28
C GLU A 266 0.06 -30.27 5.36
N ASP A 267 0.02 -29.67 6.52
CA ASP A 267 -0.75 -30.08 7.70
C ASP A 267 -2.03 -29.26 7.98
N TRP A 268 -2.47 -28.38 7.05
CA TRP A 268 -3.71 -27.64 7.26
C TRP A 268 -4.93 -28.55 7.13
N LYS A 269 -5.52 -28.97 8.26
CA LYS A 269 -6.86 -29.58 8.35
C LYS A 269 -7.86 -28.50 8.71
N PRO A 270 -8.89 -28.22 7.90
CA PRO A 270 -9.93 -27.28 8.27
C PRO A 270 -10.70 -27.83 9.50
N ASP A 271 -10.63 -27.11 10.61
CA ASP A 271 -11.47 -27.31 11.77
C ASP A 271 -12.94 -27.04 11.37
N GLY A 272 -13.71 -28.06 11.08
CA GLY A 272 -15.12 -27.87 10.74
C GLY A 272 -15.84 -29.06 10.10
N ALA A 273 -15.18 -30.21 9.90
CA ALA A 273 -15.80 -31.35 9.24
C ALA A 273 -16.61 -32.31 10.16
N ASP A 274 -16.67 -32.08 11.49
CA ASP A 274 -17.25 -33.03 12.43
C ASP A 274 -18.61 -32.61 13.05
N GLN A 275 -19.31 -31.58 12.55
CA GLN A 275 -20.62 -31.20 13.06
C GLN A 275 -21.81 -31.53 12.17
N GLN A 276 -21.72 -32.47 11.22
CA GLN A 276 -22.84 -32.92 10.42
C GLN A 276 -23.14 -34.41 10.53
N ARG A 277 -23.08 -35.00 11.74
CA ARG A 277 -23.50 -36.39 11.97
C ARG A 277 -24.35 -36.59 13.22
N SER A 278 -25.23 -35.66 13.57
CA SER A 278 -26.18 -35.87 14.66
C SER A 278 -27.50 -35.14 14.44
N ALA A 279 -28.14 -35.34 13.29
CA ALA A 279 -29.53 -34.93 13.08
C ALA A 279 -30.19 -35.82 12.03
N GLN A 280 -30.21 -37.12 12.29
CA GLN A 280 -31.15 -38.04 11.68
C GLN A 280 -31.77 -38.89 12.78
N GLY A 281 -32.90 -38.46 13.25
CA GLY A 281 -33.70 -39.16 14.27
C GLY A 281 -34.94 -38.35 14.62
N PHE A 282 -35.72 -37.99 13.65
CA PHE A 282 -37.09 -37.58 13.91
C PHE A 282 -38.02 -38.67 13.38
N VAL A 283 -38.58 -39.41 14.33
CA VAL A 283 -39.60 -40.44 14.17
C VAL A 283 -40.95 -39.77 13.89
N GLU A 284 -41.58 -40.14 12.80
CA GLU A 284 -43.01 -39.95 12.56
C GLU A 284 -43.81 -40.61 13.69
N SER A 285 -44.74 -39.88 14.27
CA SER A 285 -45.90 -40.41 14.95
C SER A 285 -47.15 -39.72 14.42
N GLU A 286 -47.82 -40.42 13.56
CA GLU A 286 -49.21 -40.21 13.26
C GLU A 286 -50.03 -40.34 14.56
N ASP A 287 -50.94 -39.42 14.82
CA ASP A 287 -52.10 -39.63 15.61
C ASP A 287 -53.29 -38.86 15.03
N GLU A 288 -54.22 -39.65 14.48
CA GLU A 288 -55.64 -39.38 14.26
C GLU A 288 -56.26 -38.77 15.50
N VAL A 289 -57.08 -37.75 15.36
CA VAL A 289 -58.38 -37.64 16.14
C VAL A 289 -59.39 -36.85 15.33
N GLU A 290 -60.48 -37.56 15.08
CA GLU A 290 -61.85 -37.14 14.84
C GLU A 290 -62.36 -36.06 15.82
N LEU A 291 -63.14 -35.21 15.30
CA LEU A 291 -64.48 -34.68 15.62
C LEU A 291 -64.57 -33.20 15.28
#